data_309247a166b30ba526de6d2e46eab42f
#
_entry.id   309247a166b30ba526de6d2e46eab42f
#
_cell.length_a   1.000
_cell.length_b   1.000
_cell.length_c   1.000
_cell.angle_alpha   90.00
_cell.angle_beta   90.00
_cell.angle_gamma   90.00
#
_symmetry.space_group_name_H-M   'P 1'
#
loop_
_entity.id
_entity.type
_entity.pdbx_description
1 polymer ?
#
loop_
_entity_poly.entity_id
_entity_poly.type
_entity_poly.pdbx_seq_one_letter_code
_entity_poly.pdbx_strand_id
1 'polypeptide(L)'
;EQLGLLQVHALELSQGLESSLTLAVVPDIDHRPLLAAIADLGVRHPLLDIALLSAPQEEALHLLDSGRADLCVAFAGLQVDARRGFQHIGMEALVATLAPSHPALREARIHYLEDLTRVRQILVRSRDLPLADPRPLIGATHWSTDSFDLALQMVEAGLGWGDLPLSRVAPLLATGRLVRLAFRNTRNELQLPVHILWRKQQPLQQAARLLIEQLAKG
;
A
#
# COMPACT_ATOMS: atom_id res chain seq x y z
N GLU A 1 -1.15 -40.19 2.83
CA GLU A 1 -0.95 -38.70 2.91
C GLU A 1 -2.24 -37.92 2.62
N GLN A 2 -2.99 -38.19 1.53
CA GLN A 2 -4.23 -37.45 1.17
C GLN A 2 -5.37 -37.56 2.21
N LEU A 3 -5.54 -38.72 2.85
CA LEU A 3 -6.56 -38.94 3.89
C LEU A 3 -6.27 -38.11 5.16
N GLY A 4 -5.00 -37.94 5.52
CA GLY A 4 -4.59 -37.11 6.65
C GLY A 4 -4.88 -35.64 6.41
N LEU A 5 -4.64 -35.12 5.20
CA LEU A 5 -4.94 -33.75 4.80
C LEU A 5 -6.45 -33.47 4.80
N LEU A 6 -7.28 -34.40 4.34
CA LEU A 6 -8.74 -34.27 4.37
C LEU A 6 -9.30 -34.25 5.80
N GLN A 7 -8.69 -35.02 6.72
CA GLN A 7 -9.08 -34.98 8.14
C GLN A 7 -8.71 -33.66 8.81
N VAL A 8 -7.52 -33.13 8.53
CA VAL A 8 -7.09 -31.81 9.03
C VAL A 8 -8.02 -30.72 8.50
N HIS A 9 -8.33 -30.74 7.20
CA HIS A 9 -9.24 -29.76 6.59
C HIS A 9 -10.66 -29.81 7.19
N ALA A 10 -11.21 -31.02 7.38
CA ALA A 10 -12.51 -31.19 8.03
C ALA A 10 -12.51 -30.68 9.49
N LEU A 11 -11.41 -30.85 10.20
CA LEU A 11 -11.24 -30.34 11.58
C LEU A 11 -11.14 -28.83 11.60
N GLU A 12 -10.34 -28.22 10.74
CA GLU A 12 -10.18 -26.77 10.62
C GLU A 12 -11.52 -26.08 10.27
N LEU A 13 -12.24 -26.59 9.28
CA LEU A 13 -13.58 -26.12 8.93
C LEU A 13 -14.58 -26.29 10.09
N SER A 14 -14.50 -27.39 10.85
CA SER A 14 -15.36 -27.59 12.03
C SER A 14 -15.05 -26.64 13.17
N GLN A 15 -13.85 -26.09 13.22
CA GLN A 15 -13.39 -25.06 14.16
C GLN A 15 -13.64 -23.63 13.67
N GLY A 16 -14.29 -23.47 12.49
CA GLY A 16 -14.66 -22.19 11.92
C GLY A 16 -13.53 -21.46 11.19
N LEU A 17 -12.48 -22.18 10.79
CA LEU A 17 -11.47 -21.65 9.87
C LEU A 17 -12.03 -21.64 8.46
N GLU A 18 -11.94 -20.50 7.78
CA GLU A 18 -12.30 -20.37 6.38
C GLU A 18 -11.33 -21.16 5.48
N SER A 19 -11.82 -21.62 4.33
CA SER A 19 -11.00 -22.31 3.32
C SER A 19 -10.18 -21.35 2.46
N SER A 20 -10.55 -20.06 2.42
CA SER A 20 -9.89 -19.03 1.64
C SER A 20 -9.91 -17.67 2.33
N LEU A 21 -8.89 -16.87 2.08
CA LEU A 21 -8.76 -15.49 2.56
C LEU A 21 -8.24 -14.61 1.42
N THR A 22 -9.01 -13.61 1.03
CA THR A 22 -8.61 -12.66 -0.02
C THR A 22 -8.29 -11.30 0.58
N LEU A 23 -7.10 -10.78 0.30
CA LEU A 23 -6.67 -9.46 0.72
C LEU A 23 -6.47 -8.54 -0.48
N ALA A 24 -7.05 -7.34 -0.42
CA ALA A 24 -6.65 -6.23 -1.29
C ALA A 24 -5.52 -5.45 -0.64
N VAL A 25 -4.47 -5.12 -1.39
CA VAL A 25 -3.26 -4.51 -0.84
C VAL A 25 -2.82 -3.36 -1.75
N VAL A 26 -2.60 -2.18 -1.21
CA VAL A 26 -2.00 -1.09 -1.98
C VAL A 26 -0.55 -1.42 -2.33
N PRO A 27 -0.09 -1.14 -3.57
CA PRO A 27 1.22 -1.58 -4.05
C PRO A 27 2.40 -0.78 -3.47
N ASP A 28 2.13 0.37 -2.91
CA ASP A 28 3.13 1.37 -2.49
C ASP A 28 3.28 1.46 -0.96
N ILE A 29 3.26 0.31 -0.31
CA ILE A 29 3.64 0.12 1.11
C ILE A 29 4.75 -0.92 1.23
N ASP A 30 5.37 -1.00 2.40
CA ASP A 30 6.26 -2.12 2.75
C ASP A 30 5.45 -3.39 3.03
N HIS A 31 5.50 -4.36 2.11
CA HIS A 31 4.76 -5.61 2.25
C HIS A 31 5.45 -6.65 3.15
N ARG A 32 6.70 -6.46 3.56
CA ARG A 32 7.47 -7.46 4.32
C ARG A 32 6.77 -7.89 5.61
N PRO A 33 6.21 -7.00 6.45
CA PRO A 33 5.49 -7.42 7.65
C PRO A 33 4.25 -8.26 7.34
N LEU A 34 3.48 -7.87 6.31
CA LEU A 34 2.31 -8.62 5.86
C LEU A 34 2.69 -10.02 5.35
N LEU A 35 3.71 -10.10 4.50
CA LEU A 35 4.16 -11.38 3.94
C LEU A 35 4.73 -12.31 5.00
N ALA A 36 5.42 -11.79 6.01
CA ALA A 36 5.88 -12.58 7.16
C ALA A 36 4.70 -13.15 7.95
N ALA A 37 3.67 -12.32 8.24
CA ALA A 37 2.47 -12.78 8.94
C ALA A 37 1.68 -13.83 8.14
N ILE A 38 1.60 -13.67 6.81
CA ILE A 38 0.97 -14.65 5.92
C ILE A 38 1.77 -15.97 5.90
N ALA A 39 3.10 -15.90 5.86
CA ALA A 39 3.94 -17.09 5.90
C ALA A 39 3.73 -17.91 7.19
N ASP A 40 3.68 -17.24 8.34
CA ASP A 40 3.40 -17.90 9.63
C ASP A 40 1.98 -18.48 9.67
N LEU A 41 1.00 -17.80 9.10
CA LEU A 41 -0.37 -18.31 8.99
C LEU A 41 -0.42 -19.56 8.11
N GLY A 42 0.25 -19.55 6.97
CA GLY A 42 0.32 -20.67 6.04
C GLY A 42 1.02 -21.92 6.62
N VAL A 43 2.01 -21.72 7.50
CA VAL A 43 2.64 -22.86 8.22
C VAL A 43 1.64 -23.50 9.20
N ARG A 44 0.84 -22.71 9.88
CA ARG A 44 -0.17 -23.19 10.85
C ARG A 44 -1.42 -23.76 10.18
N HIS A 45 -1.77 -23.25 9.01
CA HIS A 45 -2.98 -23.59 8.26
C HIS A 45 -2.62 -23.88 6.79
N PRO A 46 -2.00 -25.03 6.49
CA PRO A 46 -1.43 -25.33 5.18
C PRO A 46 -2.46 -25.52 4.06
N LEU A 47 -3.73 -25.66 4.41
CA LEU A 47 -4.83 -25.81 3.44
C LEU A 47 -5.63 -24.51 3.22
N LEU A 48 -5.27 -23.43 3.92
CA LEU A 48 -5.86 -22.12 3.70
C LEU A 48 -5.38 -21.55 2.36
N ASP A 49 -6.30 -21.28 1.44
CA ASP A 49 -5.99 -20.59 0.19
C ASP A 49 -5.94 -19.07 0.44
N ILE A 50 -4.84 -18.42 0.06
CA ILE A 50 -4.65 -16.98 0.25
C ILE A 50 -4.44 -16.29 -1.08
N ALA A 51 -5.30 -15.34 -1.40
CA ALA A 51 -5.18 -14.48 -2.57
C ALA A 51 -4.80 -13.04 -2.18
N LEU A 52 -3.79 -12.48 -2.84
CA LEU A 52 -3.40 -11.07 -2.71
C LEU A 52 -3.73 -10.33 -3.99
N LEU A 53 -4.59 -9.33 -3.90
CA LEU A 53 -5.00 -8.45 -5.00
C LEU A 53 -4.32 -7.10 -4.82
N SER A 54 -3.33 -6.81 -5.67
CA SER A 54 -2.65 -5.51 -5.67
C SER A 54 -3.46 -4.51 -6.50
N ALA A 55 -3.82 -3.38 -5.90
CA ALA A 55 -4.61 -2.34 -6.55
C ALA A 55 -4.34 -0.96 -5.92
N PRO A 56 -4.48 0.14 -6.68
CA PRO A 56 -4.45 1.49 -6.12
C PRO A 56 -5.42 1.67 -4.96
N GLN A 57 -5.17 2.68 -4.13
CA GLN A 57 -5.89 2.92 -2.86
C GLN A 57 -7.42 2.85 -3.03
N GLU A 58 -7.96 3.54 -4.03
CA GLU A 58 -9.40 3.60 -4.27
C GLU A 58 -9.99 2.23 -4.64
N GLU A 59 -9.27 1.51 -5.49
CA GLU A 59 -9.70 0.21 -5.96
C GLU A 59 -9.54 -0.86 -4.87
N ALA A 60 -8.47 -0.82 -4.08
CA ALA A 60 -8.29 -1.71 -2.94
C ALA A 60 -9.43 -1.57 -1.93
N LEU A 61 -9.84 -0.32 -1.62
CA LEU A 61 -11.00 -0.05 -0.77
C LEU A 61 -12.32 -0.50 -1.42
N HIS A 62 -12.46 -0.33 -2.73
CA HIS A 62 -13.65 -0.80 -3.47
C HIS A 62 -13.74 -2.33 -3.49
N LEU A 63 -12.63 -3.04 -3.63
CA LEU A 63 -12.60 -4.51 -3.52
C LEU A 63 -13.07 -4.99 -2.15
N LEU A 64 -12.69 -4.30 -1.08
CA LEU A 64 -13.19 -4.57 0.27
C LEU A 64 -14.69 -4.31 0.37
N ASP A 65 -15.17 -3.14 -0.03
CA ASP A 65 -16.57 -2.73 0.11
C ASP A 65 -17.52 -3.61 -0.72
N SER A 66 -17.09 -4.02 -1.90
CA SER A 66 -17.87 -4.91 -2.78
C SER A 66 -17.87 -6.37 -2.35
N GLY A 67 -17.09 -6.75 -1.33
CA GLY A 67 -16.97 -8.13 -0.88
C GLY A 67 -16.08 -9.02 -1.74
N ARG A 68 -15.32 -8.45 -2.67
CA ARG A 68 -14.34 -9.18 -3.47
C ARG A 68 -13.03 -9.44 -2.70
N ALA A 69 -12.78 -8.68 -1.64
CA ALA A 69 -11.73 -8.93 -0.67
C ALA A 69 -12.33 -8.99 0.74
N ASP A 70 -11.78 -9.85 1.58
CA ASP A 70 -12.17 -9.99 2.99
C ASP A 70 -11.52 -8.94 3.86
N LEU A 71 -10.25 -8.63 3.55
CA LEU A 71 -9.42 -7.64 4.21
C LEU A 71 -8.82 -6.67 3.19
N CYS A 72 -8.47 -5.47 3.64
CA CYS A 72 -7.74 -4.50 2.83
C CYS A 72 -6.59 -3.91 3.64
N VAL A 73 -5.38 -3.88 3.06
CA VAL A 73 -4.23 -3.17 3.62
C VAL A 73 -4.01 -1.91 2.81
N ALA A 74 -4.19 -0.76 3.45
CA ALA A 74 -4.22 0.53 2.78
C ALA A 74 -3.73 1.66 3.69
N PHE A 75 -3.41 2.81 3.11
CA PHE A 75 -3.12 4.01 3.88
C PHE A 75 -4.36 4.49 4.62
N ALA A 76 -4.16 4.96 5.85
CA ALA A 76 -5.21 5.61 6.61
C ALA A 76 -5.33 7.08 6.20
N GLY A 77 -6.54 7.48 5.81
CA GLY A 77 -6.92 8.88 5.65
C GLY A 77 -7.42 9.50 6.95
N LEU A 78 -7.70 10.79 6.90
CA LEU A 78 -8.29 11.54 8.02
C LEU A 78 -9.78 11.19 8.24
N GLN A 79 -10.44 10.59 7.27
CA GLN A 79 -11.84 10.19 7.35
C GLN A 79 -11.97 8.74 7.80
N VAL A 80 -12.78 8.53 8.84
CA VAL A 80 -13.14 7.20 9.31
C VAL A 80 -14.48 6.81 8.71
N ASP A 81 -14.50 5.76 7.91
CA ASP A 81 -15.75 5.17 7.40
C ASP A 81 -16.37 4.28 8.49
N ALA A 82 -17.56 4.63 8.96
CA ALA A 82 -18.25 3.90 10.02
C ALA A 82 -18.57 2.45 9.64
N ARG A 83 -18.62 2.11 8.35
CA ARG A 83 -18.90 0.75 7.83
C ARG A 83 -17.70 -0.17 7.96
N ARG A 84 -16.49 0.38 8.10
CA ARG A 84 -15.24 -0.36 8.17
C ARG A 84 -14.70 -0.43 9.59
N GLY A 85 -14.25 -1.62 9.99
CA GLY A 85 -13.33 -1.78 11.10
C GLY A 85 -11.90 -1.60 10.60
N PHE A 86 -11.00 -1.22 11.48
CA PHE A 86 -9.58 -1.11 11.15
C PHE A 86 -8.69 -1.43 12.35
N GLN A 87 -7.47 -1.84 12.04
CA GLN A 87 -6.37 -1.97 12.97
C GLN A 87 -5.15 -1.27 12.38
N HIS A 88 -4.50 -0.41 13.15
CA HIS A 88 -3.20 0.15 12.79
C HIS A 88 -2.15 -0.97 12.80
N ILE A 89 -1.35 -1.05 11.73
CA ILE A 89 -0.33 -2.10 11.56
C ILE A 89 1.07 -1.55 11.26
N GLY A 90 1.22 -0.25 11.10
CA GLY A 90 2.51 0.38 10.87
C GLY A 90 2.42 1.76 10.24
N MET A 91 3.59 2.29 9.92
CA MET A 91 3.75 3.59 9.26
C MET A 91 4.57 3.41 7.99
N GLU A 92 4.21 4.12 6.94
CA GLU A 92 5.03 4.21 5.72
C GLU A 92 5.55 5.64 5.56
N ALA A 93 6.86 5.74 5.34
CA ALA A 93 7.50 7.02 5.04
C ALA A 93 7.51 7.25 3.53
N LEU A 94 6.82 8.27 3.07
CA LEU A 94 6.84 8.69 1.68
C LEU A 94 7.81 9.86 1.51
N VAL A 95 8.57 9.86 0.42
CA VAL A 95 9.54 10.90 0.10
C VAL A 95 9.35 11.39 -1.33
N ALA A 96 9.33 12.69 -1.50
CA ALA A 96 9.31 13.32 -2.82
C ALA A 96 10.64 13.06 -3.52
N THR A 97 10.58 12.38 -4.65
CA THR A 97 11.73 11.96 -5.43
C THR A 97 11.63 12.42 -6.88
N LEU A 98 12.79 12.56 -7.51
CA LEU A 98 12.92 13.00 -8.89
C LEU A 98 14.14 12.35 -9.53
N ALA A 99 14.12 12.16 -10.85
CA ALA A 99 15.31 11.73 -11.58
C ALA A 99 16.41 12.80 -11.54
N PRO A 100 17.69 12.44 -11.38
CA PRO A 100 18.80 13.41 -11.37
C PRO A 100 18.92 14.18 -12.69
N SER A 101 18.46 13.60 -13.79
CA SER A 101 18.46 14.23 -15.12
C SER A 101 17.33 15.23 -15.34
N HIS A 102 16.34 15.32 -14.42
CA HIS A 102 15.19 16.20 -14.62
C HIS A 102 15.61 17.68 -14.63
N PRO A 103 15.10 18.50 -15.59
CA PRO A 103 15.50 19.91 -15.74
C PRO A 103 15.35 20.74 -14.45
N ALA A 104 14.29 20.51 -13.67
CA ALA A 104 14.05 21.25 -12.43
C ALA A 104 15.16 21.08 -11.37
N LEU A 105 15.86 19.92 -11.36
CA LEU A 105 17.05 19.72 -10.53
C LEU A 105 18.29 20.37 -11.14
N ARG A 106 18.48 20.19 -12.44
CA ARG A 106 19.66 20.74 -13.17
C ARG A 106 19.70 22.28 -13.13
N GLU A 107 18.55 22.91 -13.11
CA GLU A 107 18.40 24.37 -13.07
C GLU A 107 18.22 24.91 -11.63
N ALA A 108 18.39 24.05 -10.62
CA ALA A 108 18.27 24.39 -9.20
C ALA A 108 16.99 25.16 -8.87
N ARG A 109 15.84 24.75 -9.43
CA ARG A 109 14.56 25.43 -9.28
C ARG A 109 13.71 24.96 -8.08
N ILE A 110 14.17 23.90 -7.37
CA ILE A 110 13.44 23.31 -6.25
C ILE A 110 14.22 23.59 -4.97
N HIS A 111 13.70 24.50 -4.15
CA HIS A 111 14.23 24.85 -2.83
C HIS A 111 13.20 24.69 -1.72
N TYR A 112 11.94 24.81 -2.06
CA TYR A 112 10.80 24.77 -1.15
C TYR A 112 9.78 23.75 -1.64
N LEU A 113 8.95 23.24 -0.74
CA LEU A 113 7.90 22.28 -1.10
C LEU A 113 6.95 22.84 -2.17
N GLU A 114 6.58 24.11 -2.07
CA GLU A 114 5.71 24.80 -3.03
C GLU A 114 6.29 24.92 -4.45
N ASP A 115 7.59 24.79 -4.61
CA ASP A 115 8.20 24.79 -5.95
C ASP A 115 7.76 23.58 -6.78
N LEU A 116 7.33 22.50 -6.10
CA LEU A 116 6.78 21.31 -6.75
C LEU A 116 5.47 21.57 -7.51
N THR A 117 4.77 22.66 -7.22
CA THR A 117 3.57 23.06 -7.97
C THR A 117 3.84 23.25 -9.46
N ARG A 118 5.08 23.57 -9.82
CA ARG A 118 5.53 23.81 -11.20
C ARG A 118 6.08 22.58 -11.88
N VAL A 119 6.20 21.47 -11.15
CA VAL A 119 6.74 20.21 -11.65
C VAL A 119 5.61 19.20 -11.68
N ARG A 120 5.47 18.48 -12.81
CA ARG A 120 4.46 17.43 -12.96
C ARG A 120 4.59 16.39 -11.85
N GLN A 121 3.46 16.05 -11.24
CA GLN A 121 3.36 14.98 -10.25
C GLN A 121 2.92 13.67 -10.91
N ILE A 122 3.59 12.58 -10.57
CA ILE A 122 3.23 11.22 -11.00
C ILE A 122 2.41 10.57 -9.89
N LEU A 123 1.24 10.06 -10.22
CA LEU A 123 0.28 9.48 -9.28
C LEU A 123 0.02 8.02 -9.59
N VAL A 124 -0.11 7.21 -8.53
CA VAL A 124 -0.71 5.87 -8.62
C VAL A 124 -2.17 5.99 -8.22
N ARG A 125 -3.08 5.73 -9.16
CA ARG A 125 -4.53 5.87 -8.92
C ARG A 125 -5.35 4.99 -9.85
N SER A 126 -6.55 4.60 -9.41
CA SER A 126 -7.55 3.99 -10.27
C SER A 126 -8.00 4.98 -11.37
N ARG A 127 -8.31 4.43 -12.55
CA ARG A 127 -8.84 5.21 -13.66
C ARG A 127 -10.29 5.60 -13.44
N ASP A 128 -11.08 4.70 -12.88
CA ASP A 128 -12.55 4.75 -12.89
C ASP A 128 -13.16 5.16 -11.54
N LEU A 129 -12.34 5.29 -10.49
CA LEU A 129 -12.80 5.64 -9.16
C LEU A 129 -12.30 7.03 -8.72
N PRO A 130 -13.06 7.75 -7.88
CA PRO A 130 -12.62 9.00 -7.29
C PRO A 130 -11.37 8.79 -6.45
N LEU A 131 -10.43 9.73 -6.51
CA LEU A 131 -9.19 9.69 -5.73
C LEU A 131 -9.52 9.63 -4.22
N ALA A 132 -9.04 8.61 -3.55
CA ALA A 132 -9.19 8.39 -2.10
C ALA A 132 -7.83 8.30 -1.39
N ASP A 133 -6.76 8.67 -2.07
CA ASP A 133 -5.40 8.65 -1.53
C ASP A 133 -5.21 9.82 -0.56
N PRO A 134 -4.68 9.58 0.65
CA PRO A 134 -4.45 10.64 1.64
C PRO A 134 -3.25 11.54 1.31
N ARG A 135 -2.45 11.21 0.30
CA ARG A 135 -1.30 12.01 -0.12
C ARG A 135 -1.74 13.31 -0.78
N PRO A 136 -1.02 14.42 -0.53
CA PRO A 136 -1.41 15.72 -1.09
C PRO A 136 -1.16 15.78 -2.61
N LEU A 137 -2.10 16.40 -3.31
CA LEU A 137 -1.91 16.80 -4.69
C LEU A 137 -1.25 18.18 -4.71
N ILE A 138 0.04 18.24 -5.05
CA ILE A 138 0.83 19.47 -5.04
C ILE A 138 1.07 19.99 -6.46
N GLY A 139 1.40 19.12 -7.39
CA GLY A 139 1.69 19.51 -8.76
C GLY A 139 0.46 20.12 -9.46
N ALA A 140 0.64 21.21 -10.21
CA ALA A 140 -0.42 21.79 -11.04
C ALA A 140 -0.83 20.89 -12.20
N THR A 141 0.05 19.99 -12.64
CA THR A 141 -0.19 18.99 -13.66
C THR A 141 0.12 17.60 -13.13
N HIS A 142 -0.71 16.63 -13.50
CA HIS A 142 -0.58 15.25 -13.04
C HIS A 142 -0.58 14.28 -14.22
N TRP A 143 0.28 13.27 -14.15
CA TRP A 143 0.14 12.06 -14.91
C TRP A 143 -0.08 10.90 -13.97
N SER A 144 -0.87 9.92 -14.38
CA SER A 144 -1.25 8.81 -13.50
C SER A 144 -1.15 7.47 -14.20
N THR A 145 -0.94 6.46 -13.40
CA THR A 145 -0.99 5.05 -13.77
C THR A 145 -1.62 4.26 -12.62
N ASP A 146 -2.16 3.09 -12.90
CA ASP A 146 -2.66 2.14 -11.91
C ASP A 146 -1.58 1.18 -11.40
N SER A 147 -0.38 1.25 -11.98
CA SER A 147 0.77 0.43 -11.61
C SER A 147 1.84 1.25 -10.87
N PHE A 148 2.16 0.84 -9.63
CA PHE A 148 3.25 1.45 -8.86
C PHE A 148 4.60 1.32 -9.59
N ASP A 149 4.89 0.13 -10.15
CA ASP A 149 6.16 -0.09 -10.83
C ASP A 149 6.29 0.78 -12.08
N LEU A 150 5.20 1.04 -12.79
CA LEU A 150 5.20 1.99 -13.92
C LEU A 150 5.35 3.42 -13.43
N ALA A 151 4.68 3.82 -12.34
CA ALA A 151 4.88 5.15 -11.75
C ALA A 151 6.34 5.39 -11.37
N LEU A 152 6.99 4.39 -10.74
CA LEU A 152 8.40 4.43 -10.40
C LEU A 152 9.28 4.64 -11.65
N GLN A 153 9.04 3.87 -12.71
CA GLN A 153 9.74 4.02 -13.99
C GLN A 153 9.51 5.40 -14.62
N MET A 154 8.30 5.96 -14.52
CA MET A 154 7.99 7.31 -15.00
C MET A 154 8.82 8.36 -14.25
N VAL A 155 8.97 8.24 -12.94
CA VAL A 155 9.82 9.15 -12.15
C VAL A 155 11.29 8.98 -12.52
N GLU A 156 11.79 7.76 -12.66
CA GLU A 156 13.16 7.47 -13.09
C GLU A 156 13.46 7.99 -14.50
N ALA A 157 12.47 7.94 -15.39
CA ALA A 157 12.58 8.50 -16.75
C ALA A 157 12.55 10.04 -16.78
N GLY A 158 12.38 10.70 -15.63
CA GLY A 158 12.33 12.15 -15.53
C GLY A 158 11.03 12.78 -16.06
N LEU A 159 9.92 12.02 -16.06
CA LEU A 159 8.63 12.52 -16.54
C LEU A 159 7.93 13.42 -15.52
N GLY A 160 8.34 13.35 -14.25
CA GLY A 160 7.82 14.13 -13.14
C GLY A 160 8.36 13.62 -11.81
N TRP A 161 7.90 14.23 -10.70
CA TRP A 161 8.23 13.81 -9.34
C TRP A 161 7.12 12.93 -8.76
N GLY A 162 7.46 12.13 -7.76
CA GLY A 162 6.49 11.31 -7.04
C GLY A 162 6.78 11.23 -5.54
N ASP A 163 5.70 11.16 -4.74
CA ASP A 163 5.78 10.75 -3.34
C ASP A 163 5.85 9.22 -3.31
N LEU A 164 7.04 8.70 -3.09
CA LEU A 164 7.30 7.27 -3.17
C LEU A 164 7.74 6.71 -1.82
N PRO A 165 7.37 5.45 -1.49
CA PRO A 165 7.75 4.82 -0.23
C PRO A 165 9.26 4.73 -0.10
N LEU A 166 9.79 5.23 1.02
CA LEU A 166 11.23 5.19 1.28
C LEU A 166 11.76 3.76 1.27
N SER A 167 10.98 2.80 1.78
CA SER A 167 11.28 1.37 1.75
C SER A 167 11.56 0.83 0.33
N ARG A 168 10.85 1.37 -0.68
CA ARG A 168 10.94 0.94 -2.08
C ARG A 168 12.00 1.70 -2.87
N VAL A 169 12.24 2.97 -2.55
CA VAL A 169 13.18 3.82 -3.31
C VAL A 169 14.58 3.88 -2.70
N ALA A 170 14.79 3.42 -1.47
CA ALA A 170 16.10 3.46 -0.83
C ALA A 170 17.25 2.88 -1.68
N PRO A 171 17.11 1.74 -2.38
CA PRO A 171 18.16 1.23 -3.27
C PRO A 171 18.44 2.15 -4.47
N LEU A 172 17.41 2.81 -4.98
CA LEU A 172 17.54 3.73 -6.12
C LEU A 172 18.19 5.06 -5.72
N LEU A 173 17.91 5.51 -4.49
CA LEU A 173 18.59 6.66 -3.90
C LEU A 173 20.06 6.36 -3.65
N ALA A 174 20.38 5.19 -3.11
CA ALA A 174 21.76 4.77 -2.84
C ALA A 174 22.61 4.65 -4.11
N THR A 175 22.00 4.26 -5.24
CA THR A 175 22.67 4.15 -6.54
C THR A 175 22.61 5.42 -7.38
N GLY A 176 21.99 6.49 -6.89
CA GLY A 176 21.85 7.75 -7.60
C GLY A 176 20.89 7.72 -8.80
N ARG A 177 20.09 6.67 -8.94
CA ARG A 177 19.05 6.59 -9.98
C ARG A 177 17.88 7.54 -9.71
N LEU A 178 17.62 7.82 -8.43
CA LEU A 178 16.67 8.82 -7.96
C LEU A 178 17.37 9.75 -6.97
N VAL A 179 16.85 10.96 -6.83
CA VAL A 179 17.25 11.95 -5.84
C VAL A 179 16.08 12.22 -4.90
N ARG A 180 16.31 12.10 -3.60
CA ARG A 180 15.40 12.62 -2.58
C ARG A 180 15.54 14.13 -2.54
N LEU A 181 14.43 14.85 -2.77
CA LEU A 181 14.44 16.30 -2.77
C LEU A 181 14.72 16.85 -1.37
N ALA A 182 15.46 17.93 -1.30
CA ALA A 182 15.74 18.65 -0.06
C ALA A 182 15.00 19.99 -0.06
N PHE A 183 14.12 20.20 0.91
CA PHE A 183 13.38 21.45 1.09
C PHE A 183 13.94 22.26 2.25
N ARG A 184 13.93 23.59 2.13
CA ARG A 184 14.41 24.51 3.16
C ARG A 184 13.37 24.76 4.25
N ASN A 185 12.09 24.64 3.91
CA ASN A 185 10.95 24.96 4.79
C ASN A 185 10.28 23.76 5.44
N THR A 186 10.63 22.54 5.04
CA THR A 186 10.07 21.32 5.63
C THR A 186 10.99 20.11 5.44
N ARG A 187 10.74 19.06 6.20
CA ARG A 187 11.36 17.76 5.95
C ARG A 187 10.65 17.10 4.77
N ASN A 188 11.43 16.47 3.90
CA ASN A 188 10.90 15.63 2.84
C ASN A 188 10.66 14.22 3.38
N GLU A 189 9.61 14.07 4.18
CA GLU A 189 9.18 12.80 4.73
C GLU A 189 7.74 12.94 5.21
N LEU A 190 6.81 12.35 4.46
CA LEU A 190 5.42 12.24 4.85
C LEU A 190 5.18 10.88 5.49
N GLN A 191 4.87 10.85 6.78
CA GLN A 191 4.53 9.63 7.48
C GLN A 191 3.03 9.37 7.38
N LEU A 192 2.64 8.25 6.77
CA LEU A 192 1.26 7.84 6.68
C LEU A 192 1.00 6.54 7.46
N PRO A 193 -0.04 6.49 8.28
CA PRO A 193 -0.46 5.27 8.93
C PRO A 193 -0.91 4.23 7.90
N VAL A 194 -0.55 2.98 8.11
CA VAL A 194 -1.04 1.83 7.36
C VAL A 194 -1.99 1.04 8.24
N HIS A 195 -3.17 0.77 7.73
CA HIS A 195 -4.20 0.00 8.41
C HIS A 195 -4.54 -1.27 7.65
N ILE A 196 -4.90 -2.31 8.41
CA ILE A 196 -5.68 -3.42 7.88
C ILE A 196 -7.15 -3.16 8.20
N LEU A 197 -8.01 -3.25 7.19
CA LEU A 197 -9.43 -2.90 7.25
C LEU A 197 -10.30 -4.11 6.92
N TRP A 198 -11.53 -4.11 7.45
CA TRP A 198 -12.56 -5.11 7.17
C TRP A 198 -13.95 -4.48 7.19
N ARG A 199 -14.95 -5.18 6.64
CA ARG A 199 -16.36 -4.76 6.71
C ARG A 199 -16.96 -5.11 8.08
N LYS A 200 -17.49 -4.13 8.80
CA LYS A 200 -18.15 -4.37 10.10
C LYS A 200 -19.43 -5.19 10.01
N GLN A 201 -20.07 -5.16 8.87
CA GLN A 201 -21.32 -5.90 8.63
C GLN A 201 -21.11 -7.42 8.51
N GLN A 202 -19.88 -7.87 8.28
CA GLN A 202 -19.52 -9.28 8.24
C GLN A 202 -18.65 -9.63 9.45
N PRO A 203 -19.00 -10.68 10.22
CA PRO A 203 -18.13 -11.17 11.27
C PRO A 203 -16.79 -11.61 10.66
N LEU A 204 -15.70 -11.17 11.28
CA LEU A 204 -14.37 -11.66 10.92
C LEU A 204 -14.29 -13.17 11.20
N GLN A 205 -13.88 -13.92 10.22
CA GLN A 205 -13.58 -15.34 10.34
C GLN A 205 -12.21 -15.55 11.02
N GLN A 206 -11.88 -16.78 11.35
CA GLN A 206 -10.77 -17.08 12.23
C GLN A 206 -9.40 -16.72 11.63
N ALA A 207 -9.13 -17.07 10.35
CA ALA A 207 -7.85 -16.75 9.71
C ALA A 207 -7.65 -15.22 9.58
N ALA A 208 -8.72 -14.49 9.23
CA ALA A 208 -8.70 -13.03 9.20
C ALA A 208 -8.36 -12.43 10.57
N ARG A 209 -8.96 -12.92 11.65
CA ARG A 209 -8.64 -12.48 13.02
C ARG A 209 -7.20 -12.76 13.41
N LEU A 210 -6.71 -13.98 13.15
CA LEU A 210 -5.34 -14.37 13.46
C LEU A 210 -4.32 -13.49 12.73
N LEU A 211 -4.58 -13.17 11.46
CA LEU A 211 -3.72 -12.28 10.68
C LEU A 211 -3.70 -10.86 11.25
N ILE A 212 -4.87 -10.30 11.58
CA ILE A 212 -4.98 -8.97 12.20
C ILE A 212 -4.24 -8.93 13.53
N GLU A 213 -4.46 -9.91 14.40
CA GLU A 213 -3.80 -10.00 15.72
C GLU A 213 -2.27 -10.09 15.60
N GLN A 214 -1.77 -10.80 14.59
CA GLN A 214 -0.35 -10.94 14.36
C GLN A 214 0.26 -9.62 13.87
N LEU A 215 -0.38 -8.94 12.94
CA LEU A 215 0.06 -7.64 12.43
C LEU A 215 -0.01 -6.52 13.47
N ALA A 216 -0.93 -6.62 14.43
CA ALA A 216 -1.08 -5.64 15.52
C ALA A 216 0.03 -5.72 16.57
N LYS A 217 0.81 -6.81 16.60
CA LYS A 217 1.89 -7.04 17.58
C LYS A 217 3.27 -6.59 17.12
N GLY A 218 3.43 -6.34 15.83
CA GLY A 218 4.67 -5.89 15.20
C GLY A 218 4.73 -4.40 15.07
#